data_464abbc4010ad3f0e27e645f1e990c8b
#
_entry.id   464abbc4010ad3f0e27e645f1e990c8b
#
_cell.length_a   1.000
_cell.length_b   1.000
_cell.length_c   1.000
_cell.angle_alpha   90.00
_cell.angle_beta   90.00
_cell.angle_gamma   90.00
#
_symmetry.space_group_name_H-M   'P 1'
#
loop_
_entity.id
_entity.type
_entity.pdbx_description
1 polymer ?
#
loop_
_entity_poly.entity_id
_entity_poly.type
_entity_poly.pdbx_seq_one_letter_code
_entity_poly.pdbx_strand_id
1 'polypeptide(L)'
;TISENYIVIKPKIDTRYSIDKVSTHDRIEQSCLVKETLLSLVEEKEYGDAKHIIIEEGQFFPDLETFVLKAVEGDKKQVTVVGLDGDSNRKHFGQLHKLYPLCDSITKLKALCLQCKDGTEAIFSKRIIEGKQQTSIGSNEKYIAVCRPCFLNNK
;
A
#
# COMPACT_ATOMS: atom_id res chain seq x y z
N THR A 1 1.90 20.97 0.58
CA THR A 1 0.45 21.20 0.51
C THR A 1 -0.07 20.41 -0.67
N ILE A 2 -0.91 19.39 -0.43
CA ILE A 2 -1.59 18.65 -1.50
C ILE A 2 -2.55 19.65 -2.16
N SER A 3 -2.52 19.75 -3.48
CA SER A 3 -3.44 20.64 -4.22
C SER A 3 -4.88 20.16 -4.01
N GLU A 4 -5.86 21.07 -4.09
CA GLU A 4 -7.28 20.78 -3.86
C GLU A 4 -7.86 19.69 -4.79
N ASN A 5 -7.19 19.33 -5.90
CA ASN A 5 -7.63 18.34 -6.88
C ASN A 5 -6.86 17.01 -6.73
N TYR A 6 -7.14 16.26 -5.70
CA TYR A 6 -6.60 14.90 -5.54
C TYR A 6 -7.70 13.87 -5.37
N ILE A 7 -7.38 12.62 -5.70
CA ILE A 7 -8.20 11.45 -5.41
C ILE A 7 -7.39 10.43 -4.63
N VAL A 8 -8.06 9.72 -3.73
CA VAL A 8 -7.50 8.58 -3.00
C VAL A 8 -8.16 7.30 -3.51
N ILE A 9 -7.37 6.29 -3.79
CA ILE A 9 -7.85 5.01 -4.33
C ILE A 9 -7.38 3.90 -3.41
N LYS A 10 -8.25 2.95 -3.09
CA LYS A 10 -7.89 1.72 -2.41
C LYS A 10 -8.43 0.47 -3.13
N PRO A 11 -7.80 -0.69 -2.96
CA PRO A 11 -8.28 -1.92 -3.57
C PRO A 11 -9.56 -2.41 -2.88
N LYS A 12 -10.48 -2.95 -3.67
CA LYS A 12 -11.75 -3.53 -3.18
C LYS A 12 -11.55 -4.65 -2.15
N ILE A 13 -10.43 -5.34 -2.25
CA ILE A 13 -10.06 -6.41 -1.33
C ILE A 13 -9.79 -5.88 0.09
N ASP A 14 -9.48 -4.58 0.26
CA ASP A 14 -9.26 -3.99 1.57
C ASP A 14 -10.57 -3.54 2.24
N THR A 15 -11.14 -4.43 3.03
CA THR A 15 -12.40 -4.22 3.76
C THR A 15 -12.19 -3.94 5.25
N ARG A 16 -10.93 -3.63 5.69
CA ARG A 16 -10.55 -3.56 7.11
C ARG A 16 -11.23 -2.45 7.91
N TYR A 17 -11.54 -1.32 7.29
CA TYR A 17 -12.07 -0.15 8.00
C TYR A 17 -13.45 0.28 7.51
N SER A 18 -13.60 0.56 6.22
CA SER A 18 -14.86 1.02 5.60
C SER A 18 -14.85 0.65 4.13
N ILE A 19 -16.04 0.61 3.53
CA ILE A 19 -16.15 0.27 2.10
C ILE A 19 -15.64 1.44 1.24
N ASP A 20 -15.83 2.69 1.65
CA ASP A 20 -15.61 3.91 0.86
C ASP A 20 -14.67 4.94 1.49
N LYS A 21 -13.93 4.54 2.53
CA LYS A 21 -13.00 5.43 3.24
C LYS A 21 -11.67 4.74 3.52
N VAL A 22 -10.60 5.53 3.53
CA VAL A 22 -9.33 5.20 4.18
C VAL A 22 -9.33 5.82 5.57
N SER A 23 -8.74 5.14 6.53
CA SER A 23 -8.66 5.63 7.91
C SER A 23 -7.24 5.55 8.43
N THR A 24 -6.79 6.59 9.13
CA THR A 24 -5.56 6.55 9.91
C THR A 24 -5.76 5.73 11.19
N HIS A 25 -4.66 5.40 11.89
CA HIS A 25 -4.73 4.80 13.24
C HIS A 25 -5.50 5.69 14.23
N ASP A 26 -5.49 7.00 14.05
CA ASP A 26 -6.24 7.98 14.87
C ASP A 26 -7.69 8.16 14.42
N ARG A 27 -8.18 7.28 13.53
CA ARG A 27 -9.56 7.28 12.99
C ARG A 27 -9.95 8.55 12.23
N ILE A 28 -8.97 9.25 11.64
CA ILE A 28 -9.27 10.31 10.67
C ILE A 28 -9.63 9.61 9.36
N GLU A 29 -10.85 9.82 8.91
CA GLU A 29 -11.39 9.20 7.70
C GLU A 29 -11.31 10.16 6.51
N GLN A 30 -10.92 9.62 5.36
CA GLN A 30 -10.91 10.30 4.07
C GLN A 30 -11.68 9.47 3.05
N SER A 31 -12.58 10.11 2.30
CA SER A 31 -13.29 9.46 1.20
C SER A 31 -12.31 8.94 0.16
N CYS A 32 -12.56 7.75 -0.37
CA CYS A 32 -11.72 7.12 -1.39
C CYS A 32 -12.56 6.40 -2.45
N LEU A 33 -11.97 6.24 -3.61
CA LEU A 33 -12.49 5.40 -4.67
C LEU A 33 -12.03 3.96 -4.45
N VAL A 34 -12.97 3.02 -4.54
CA VAL A 34 -12.70 1.60 -4.36
C VAL A 34 -12.68 0.91 -5.70
N LYS A 35 -11.53 0.29 -6.06
CA LYS A 35 -11.34 -0.30 -7.38
C LYS A 35 -10.75 -1.72 -7.28
N GLU A 36 -11.04 -2.54 -8.27
CA GLU A 36 -10.37 -3.83 -8.48
C GLU A 36 -9.13 -3.67 -9.35
N THR A 37 -9.21 -2.76 -10.33
CA THR A 37 -8.13 -2.38 -11.24
C THR A 37 -8.08 -0.87 -11.36
N LEU A 38 -6.88 -0.33 -11.52
CA LEU A 38 -6.66 1.11 -11.63
C LEU A 38 -7.00 1.65 -13.02
N LEU A 39 -6.78 0.85 -14.07
CA LEU A 39 -7.06 1.26 -15.45
C LEU A 39 -8.54 1.53 -15.69
N SER A 40 -9.44 0.90 -14.92
CA SER A 40 -10.88 1.18 -15.00
C SER A 40 -11.23 2.63 -14.65
N LEU A 41 -10.36 3.32 -13.92
CA LEU A 41 -10.57 4.70 -13.48
C LEU A 41 -10.31 5.72 -14.60
N VAL A 42 -9.51 5.38 -15.61
CA VAL A 42 -8.98 6.34 -16.59
C VAL A 42 -10.08 7.08 -17.35
N GLU A 43 -11.23 6.44 -17.59
CA GLU A 43 -12.38 7.02 -18.28
C GLU A 43 -13.34 7.76 -17.32
N GLU A 44 -13.06 7.77 -16.01
CA GLU A 44 -13.93 8.41 -15.02
C GLU A 44 -13.59 9.91 -14.90
N LYS A 45 -14.62 10.71 -14.61
CA LYS A 45 -14.48 12.15 -14.44
C LYS A 45 -13.50 12.52 -13.32
N GLU A 46 -13.55 11.78 -12.22
CA GLU A 46 -12.68 11.94 -11.04
C GLU A 46 -11.20 11.83 -11.42
N TYR A 47 -10.86 10.90 -12.31
CA TYR A 47 -9.50 10.78 -12.84
C TYR A 47 -9.15 12.00 -13.70
N GLY A 48 -10.07 12.40 -14.60
CA GLY A 48 -9.85 13.55 -15.48
C GLY A 48 -9.53 14.83 -14.71
N ASP A 49 -10.31 15.10 -13.67
CA ASP A 49 -10.22 16.32 -12.85
C ASP A 49 -9.02 16.29 -11.87
N ALA A 50 -8.55 15.11 -11.47
CA ALA A 50 -7.48 14.98 -10.50
C ALA A 50 -6.11 15.36 -11.09
N LYS A 51 -5.35 16.14 -10.34
CA LYS A 51 -3.94 16.42 -10.61
C LYS A 51 -3.01 15.49 -9.83
N HIS A 52 -3.45 15.04 -8.65
CA HIS A 52 -2.69 14.14 -7.80
C HIS A 52 -3.53 12.89 -7.50
N ILE A 53 -2.94 11.73 -7.64
CA ILE A 53 -3.54 10.42 -7.37
C ILE A 53 -2.78 9.76 -6.24
N ILE A 54 -3.48 9.38 -5.19
CA ILE A 54 -2.93 8.65 -4.04
C ILE A 54 -3.48 7.23 -4.07
N ILE A 55 -2.60 6.25 -4.18
CA ILE A 55 -2.95 4.83 -4.25
C ILE A 55 -2.53 4.18 -2.94
N GLU A 56 -3.52 3.75 -2.15
CA GLU A 56 -3.34 2.97 -0.93
C GLU A 56 -3.27 1.48 -1.23
N GLU A 57 -2.46 0.75 -0.46
CA GLU A 57 -2.30 -0.70 -0.58
C GLU A 57 -1.97 -1.14 -2.03
N GLY A 58 -1.08 -0.38 -2.68
CA GLY A 58 -0.74 -0.53 -4.09
C GLY A 58 -0.31 -1.94 -4.51
N GLN A 59 0.20 -2.77 -3.58
CA GLN A 59 0.59 -4.15 -3.86
C GLN A 59 -0.57 -5.05 -4.30
N PHE A 60 -1.81 -4.66 -4.06
CA PHE A 60 -2.97 -5.45 -4.46
C PHE A 60 -3.49 -5.15 -5.87
N PHE A 61 -2.99 -4.10 -6.52
CA PHE A 61 -3.42 -3.78 -7.88
C PHE A 61 -2.58 -4.51 -8.92
N PRO A 62 -3.21 -5.34 -9.78
CA PRO A 62 -2.49 -6.13 -10.79
C PRO A 62 -1.96 -5.28 -11.95
N ASP A 63 -2.49 -4.08 -12.14
CA ASP A 63 -2.20 -3.16 -13.23
C ASP A 63 -1.45 -1.88 -12.76
N LEU A 64 -0.84 -1.93 -11.56
CA LEU A 64 -0.22 -0.77 -10.91
C LEU A 64 0.83 -0.10 -11.81
N GLU A 65 1.78 -0.86 -12.35
CA GLU A 65 2.86 -0.34 -13.18
C GLU A 65 2.32 0.37 -14.44
N THR A 66 1.43 -0.31 -15.17
CA THR A 66 0.82 0.23 -16.40
C THR A 66 0.03 1.50 -16.14
N PHE A 67 -0.74 1.52 -15.05
CA PHE A 67 -1.51 2.70 -14.65
C PHE A 67 -0.61 3.87 -14.28
N VAL A 68 0.42 3.64 -13.47
CA VAL A 68 1.33 4.70 -13.03
C VAL A 68 2.06 5.32 -14.21
N LEU A 69 2.59 4.51 -15.13
CA LEU A 69 3.22 5.01 -16.36
C LEU A 69 2.25 5.85 -17.20
N LYS A 70 1.01 5.38 -17.39
CA LYS A 70 -0.01 6.16 -18.10
C LYS A 70 -0.30 7.49 -17.39
N ALA A 71 -0.53 7.46 -16.09
CA ALA A 71 -0.90 8.66 -15.33
C ALA A 71 0.23 9.70 -15.30
N VAL A 72 1.47 9.26 -15.06
CA VAL A 72 2.62 10.17 -14.91
C VAL A 72 3.17 10.62 -16.25
N GLU A 73 3.50 9.69 -17.13
CA GLU A 73 4.16 9.98 -18.40
C GLU A 73 3.18 10.41 -19.48
N GLY A 74 2.01 9.77 -19.55
CA GLY A 74 0.96 10.09 -20.52
C GLY A 74 0.18 11.33 -20.12
N ASP A 75 -0.46 11.30 -18.96
CA ASP A 75 -1.46 12.30 -18.55
C ASP A 75 -0.88 13.39 -17.63
N LYS A 76 0.44 13.36 -17.37
CA LYS A 76 1.20 14.38 -16.59
C LYS A 76 0.64 14.62 -15.18
N LYS A 77 0.13 13.57 -14.54
CA LYS A 77 -0.38 13.61 -13.18
C LYS A 77 0.72 13.30 -12.16
N GLN A 78 0.56 13.79 -10.94
CA GLN A 78 1.36 13.34 -9.81
C GLN A 78 0.75 12.06 -9.22
N VAL A 79 1.59 11.08 -8.91
CA VAL A 79 1.13 9.81 -8.31
C VAL A 79 1.95 9.51 -7.05
N THR A 80 1.24 9.25 -5.96
CA THR A 80 1.84 8.71 -4.73
C THR A 80 1.30 7.32 -4.49
N VAL A 81 2.19 6.34 -4.38
CA VAL A 81 1.82 4.95 -4.11
C VAL A 81 2.29 4.57 -2.71
N VAL A 82 1.36 4.08 -1.90
CA VAL A 82 1.61 3.56 -0.56
C VAL A 82 1.32 2.06 -0.54
N GLY A 83 2.17 1.28 0.10
CA GLY A 83 1.97 -0.16 0.17
C GLY A 83 3.16 -0.92 0.72
N LEU A 84 3.00 -2.24 0.81
CA LEU A 84 4.04 -3.16 1.28
C LEU A 84 4.92 -3.60 0.10
N ASP A 85 6.22 -3.35 0.21
CA ASP A 85 7.21 -3.77 -0.79
C ASP A 85 7.55 -5.27 -0.72
N GLY A 86 7.29 -5.89 0.43
CA GLY A 86 7.56 -7.30 0.67
C GLY A 86 6.46 -8.00 1.43
N ASP A 87 6.22 -9.26 1.08
CA ASP A 87 5.31 -10.15 1.78
C ASP A 87 5.93 -10.73 3.08
N SER A 88 5.16 -11.54 3.81
CA SER A 88 5.64 -12.22 5.02
C SER A 88 6.75 -13.25 4.78
N ASN A 89 7.07 -13.60 3.53
CA ASN A 89 8.18 -14.44 3.12
C ASN A 89 9.37 -13.63 2.62
N ARG A 90 9.32 -12.30 2.71
CA ARG A 90 10.29 -11.34 2.19
C ARG A 90 10.47 -11.41 0.67
N LYS A 91 9.44 -11.83 -0.03
CA LYS A 91 9.37 -11.78 -1.50
C LYS A 91 8.66 -10.50 -1.94
N HIS A 92 8.91 -10.09 -3.17
CA HIS A 92 8.18 -8.96 -3.76
C HIS A 92 6.67 -9.14 -3.59
N PHE A 93 5.98 -8.09 -3.16
CA PHE A 93 4.54 -8.09 -3.03
C PHE A 93 3.94 -7.21 -4.13
N GLY A 94 3.18 -7.83 -5.02
CA GLY A 94 2.61 -7.15 -6.18
C GLY A 94 3.66 -6.50 -7.08
N GLN A 95 3.33 -5.33 -7.62
CA GLN A 95 4.15 -4.62 -8.61
C GLN A 95 4.92 -3.41 -8.06
N LEU A 96 4.89 -3.13 -6.75
CA LEU A 96 5.57 -1.97 -6.18
C LEU A 96 7.05 -1.88 -6.54
N HIS A 97 7.76 -3.01 -6.54
CA HIS A 97 9.19 -3.07 -6.88
C HIS A 97 9.50 -2.61 -8.32
N LYS A 98 8.53 -2.69 -9.23
CA LYS A 98 8.68 -2.25 -10.62
C LYS A 98 8.67 -0.72 -10.75
N LEU A 99 8.10 -0.02 -9.77
CA LEU A 99 8.05 1.44 -9.75
C LEU A 99 9.37 2.07 -9.27
N TYR A 100 10.25 1.32 -8.61
CA TYR A 100 11.49 1.85 -8.05
C TYR A 100 12.40 2.57 -9.05
N PRO A 101 12.64 2.02 -10.26
CA PRO A 101 13.44 2.73 -11.26
C PRO A 101 12.70 3.89 -11.95
N LEU A 102 11.40 4.05 -11.73
CA LEU A 102 10.53 5.00 -12.42
C LEU A 102 10.16 6.21 -11.53
N CYS A 103 10.33 6.10 -10.22
CA CYS A 103 9.87 7.12 -9.28
C CYS A 103 10.94 8.16 -8.96
N ASP A 104 10.51 9.38 -8.69
CA ASP A 104 11.38 10.50 -8.29
C ASP A 104 11.92 10.33 -6.87
N SER A 105 11.15 9.64 -6.00
CA SER A 105 11.55 9.42 -4.60
C SER A 105 10.92 8.17 -4.01
N ILE A 106 11.65 7.56 -3.06
CA ILE A 106 11.17 6.41 -2.27
C ILE A 106 11.42 6.70 -0.79
N THR A 107 10.38 6.53 0.02
CA THR A 107 10.50 6.56 1.47
C THR A 107 10.15 5.20 2.04
N LYS A 108 11.13 4.48 2.60
CA LYS A 108 10.87 3.23 3.30
C LYS A 108 10.55 3.49 4.76
N LEU A 109 9.28 3.39 5.09
CA LEU A 109 8.81 3.52 6.48
C LEU A 109 9.13 2.26 7.29
N LYS A 110 9.27 2.45 8.61
CA LYS A 110 9.54 1.40 9.57
C LYS A 110 8.51 1.46 10.69
N ALA A 111 8.12 0.30 11.20
CA ALA A 111 7.32 0.17 12.41
C ALA A 111 8.22 -0.07 13.63
N LEU A 112 7.63 -0.29 14.80
CA LEU A 112 8.33 -0.74 15.99
C LEU A 112 8.19 -2.27 16.12
N CYS A 113 9.26 -2.93 16.56
CA CYS A 113 9.28 -4.38 16.71
C CYS A 113 8.39 -4.83 17.87
N LEU A 114 7.32 -5.56 17.54
CA LEU A 114 6.37 -6.04 18.54
C LEU A 114 6.90 -7.23 19.39
N GLN A 115 8.03 -7.82 19.00
CA GLN A 115 8.69 -8.84 19.83
C GLN A 115 9.75 -8.27 20.77
N CYS A 116 10.55 -7.29 20.34
CA CYS A 116 11.54 -6.63 21.19
C CYS A 116 10.86 -5.74 22.25
N LYS A 117 9.89 -4.93 21.83
CA LYS A 117 9.16 -3.99 22.70
C LYS A 117 10.04 -2.95 23.42
N ASP A 118 11.16 -2.60 22.83
CA ASP A 118 12.20 -1.74 23.39
C ASP A 118 12.51 -0.52 22.49
N GLY A 119 11.64 -0.27 21.49
CA GLY A 119 11.85 0.79 20.51
C GLY A 119 12.64 0.36 19.27
N THR A 120 13.09 -0.90 19.18
CA THR A 120 13.77 -1.42 17.99
C THR A 120 12.87 -1.30 16.75
N GLU A 121 13.43 -0.73 15.67
CA GLU A 121 12.73 -0.59 14.40
C GLU A 121 12.46 -1.95 13.73
N ALA A 122 11.27 -2.09 13.14
CA ALA A 122 10.80 -3.27 12.43
C ALA A 122 10.65 -2.97 10.94
N ILE A 123 11.18 -3.87 10.11
CA ILE A 123 11.16 -3.76 8.64
C ILE A 123 10.47 -4.95 7.96
N PHE A 124 10.00 -5.92 8.71
CA PHE A 124 9.36 -7.13 8.19
C PHE A 124 7.99 -7.34 8.81
N SER A 125 7.07 -7.85 7.99
CA SER A 125 5.78 -8.38 8.43
C SER A 125 5.92 -9.88 8.66
N LYS A 126 5.89 -10.32 9.92
CA LYS A 126 5.95 -11.74 10.29
C LYS A 126 4.53 -12.28 10.46
N ARG A 127 4.23 -13.37 9.77
CA ARG A 127 2.95 -14.08 9.94
C ARG A 127 2.98 -14.90 11.24
N ILE A 128 1.91 -14.78 12.02
CA ILE A 128 1.79 -15.48 13.33
C ILE A 128 0.70 -16.55 13.35
N ILE A 129 0.00 -16.74 12.23
CA ILE A 129 -1.01 -17.80 12.05
C ILE A 129 -0.58 -18.77 10.96
N GLU A 130 -1.10 -20.00 11.01
CA GLU A 130 -0.87 -20.99 9.95
C GLU A 130 -1.55 -20.58 8.63
N GLY A 131 -0.89 -20.86 7.49
CA GLY A 131 -1.38 -20.64 6.14
C GLY A 131 -0.28 -20.18 5.18
N LYS A 132 -0.43 -20.50 3.89
CA LYS A 132 0.59 -20.25 2.85
C LYS A 132 0.22 -19.18 1.83
N GLN A 133 -0.99 -18.62 1.86
CA GLN A 133 -1.44 -17.66 0.86
C GLN A 133 -0.76 -16.30 1.05
N GLN A 134 -0.22 -15.72 -0.03
CA GLN A 134 0.41 -14.40 -0.05
C GLN A 134 -0.60 -13.29 0.24
N THR A 135 -1.77 -13.40 -0.33
CA THR A 135 -2.87 -12.44 -0.19
C THR A 135 -3.84 -12.83 0.93
N SER A 136 -3.38 -12.78 2.18
CA SER A 136 -4.31 -12.88 3.31
C SER A 136 -4.44 -11.50 3.93
N ILE A 137 -5.57 -10.83 3.68
CA ILE A 137 -5.89 -9.59 4.37
C ILE A 137 -6.09 -9.91 5.84
N GLY A 138 -5.34 -9.25 6.68
CA GLY A 138 -5.40 -9.47 8.11
C GLY A 138 -4.90 -8.27 8.88
N SER A 139 -5.60 -8.02 9.99
CA SER A 139 -5.19 -7.10 11.03
C SER A 139 -3.99 -7.65 11.83
N ASN A 140 -3.61 -6.97 12.90
CA ASN A 140 -2.59 -7.39 13.87
C ASN A 140 -2.77 -8.81 14.44
N GLU A 141 -3.93 -9.44 14.19
CA GLU A 141 -4.21 -10.83 14.57
C GLU A 141 -3.48 -11.86 13.70
N LYS A 142 -3.08 -11.49 12.46
CA LYS A 142 -2.43 -12.40 11.51
C LYS A 142 -0.96 -12.08 11.27
N TYR A 143 -0.58 -10.82 11.40
CA TYR A 143 0.76 -10.33 11.11
C TYR A 143 1.24 -9.39 12.19
N ILE A 144 2.53 -9.45 12.50
CA ILE A 144 3.20 -8.52 13.40
C ILE A 144 4.43 -7.92 12.72
N ALA A 145 4.71 -6.66 13.05
CA ALA A 145 5.93 -5.99 12.62
C ALA A 145 7.11 -6.47 13.48
N VAL A 146 8.21 -6.92 12.84
CA VAL A 146 9.39 -7.42 13.54
C VAL A 146 10.70 -6.94 12.91
N CYS A 147 11.74 -6.81 13.74
CA CYS A 147 13.10 -6.57 13.29
C CYS A 147 13.72 -7.84 12.65
N ARG A 148 14.88 -7.69 12.03
CA ARG A 148 15.56 -8.82 11.37
C ARG A 148 15.91 -9.98 12.31
N PRO A 149 16.50 -9.75 13.51
CA PRO A 149 16.74 -10.86 14.46
C PRO A 149 15.47 -11.60 14.85
N CYS A 150 14.38 -10.88 15.16
CA CYS A 150 13.11 -11.49 15.55
C CYS A 150 12.41 -12.20 14.39
N PHE A 151 12.65 -11.78 13.16
CA PHE A 151 12.14 -12.50 11.99
C PHE A 151 12.86 -13.82 11.76
N LEU A 152 14.20 -13.85 11.90
CA LEU A 152 15.03 -15.02 11.67
C LEU A 152 14.96 -16.04 12.83
N ASN A 153 14.84 -15.53 14.05
CA ASN A 153 14.68 -16.37 15.23
C ASN A 153 13.20 -16.77 15.36
N ASN A 154 12.88 -17.99 14.95
CA ASN A 154 11.58 -18.61 15.24
C ASN A 154 11.54 -18.95 16.75
N LYS A 155 11.30 -17.96 17.59
CA LYS A 155 10.95 -18.18 18.99
C LYS A 155 9.47 -17.85 19.17
#